data_1959d4f71a5414effc25fc6e92f3f3a0
#
_entry.id   1959d4f71a5414effc25fc6e92f3f3a0
#
_cell.length_a   1.000
_cell.length_b   1.000
_cell.length_c   1.000
_cell.angle_alpha   90.00
_cell.angle_beta   90.00
_cell.angle_gamma   90.00
#
_symmetry.space_group_name_H-M   'P 1'
#
loop_
_entity.id
_entity.type
_entity.pdbx_description
1 polymer ?
#
loop_
_entity_poly.entity_id
_entity_poly.type
_entity_poly.pdbx_seq_one_letter_code
_entity_poly.pdbx_strand_id
1 'polypeptide(L)'
;MSQNGDQNVSETIGIVGGGLMGHGIAYLLAAAGHKIAVYEPSAELRITLPQRLEAIAALLDEDAALTKKISVHDALAPAMRGASFVFEAAPEKLPLKQQLFAEIEKLVAPETILASNSSAIPSTEIGRHLKHRERVLGTHFWNPPHLVPLVEVTQNEKTSAETVRRTMDLLRDAGKVPVHVRRDVPGFVGNRLQHAMKREAIALVASGVCDAETIDTVVREGFGARTAVLGPMEQTDLVGVDLTLDIAEVLYKDLDATPGPHPFLREKVKAGKLGMKTGEGMRKWTLEQAETVRRRLSQFLAGQAKARRKAATR
;
A
#
# COMPACT_ATOMS: atom_id res chain seq x y z
N MET A 1 -22.60 1.38 29.42
CA MET A 1 -23.68 2.06 28.67
C MET A 1 -23.17 3.41 28.25
N SER A 2 -22.73 3.54 27.02
CA SER A 2 -22.56 4.81 26.31
C SER A 2 -22.64 4.48 24.83
N GLN A 3 -23.85 4.49 24.28
CA GLN A 3 -24.13 4.44 22.86
C GLN A 3 -23.90 5.87 22.35
N ASN A 4 -22.71 6.17 21.84
CA ASN A 4 -22.53 7.23 20.88
C ASN A 4 -22.45 6.55 19.51
N GLY A 5 -23.60 6.44 18.85
CA GLY A 5 -23.67 6.22 17.40
C GLY A 5 -23.12 7.48 16.72
N ASP A 6 -21.81 7.58 16.56
CA ASP A 6 -21.21 8.55 15.66
C ASP A 6 -21.70 8.21 14.25
N GLN A 7 -22.64 9.02 13.76
CA GLN A 7 -23.04 8.98 12.36
C GLN A 7 -21.77 9.22 11.54
N ASN A 8 -21.40 8.25 10.74
CA ASN A 8 -20.24 8.31 9.85
C ASN A 8 -20.40 9.55 8.94
N VAL A 9 -19.71 10.64 9.30
CA VAL A 9 -19.82 11.92 8.60
C VAL A 9 -19.17 11.76 7.23
N SER A 10 -19.96 11.97 6.17
CA SER A 10 -19.45 11.88 4.80
C SER A 10 -18.42 12.98 4.55
N GLU A 11 -17.16 12.60 4.41
CA GLU A 11 -16.05 13.50 4.08
C GLU A 11 -16.00 13.80 2.58
N THR A 12 -15.44 14.97 2.22
CA THR A 12 -15.03 15.26 0.85
C THR A 12 -13.55 15.00 0.72
N ILE A 13 -13.16 14.11 -0.20
CA ILE A 13 -11.79 13.61 -0.30
C ILE A 13 -11.25 13.85 -1.70
N GLY A 14 -10.11 14.54 -1.76
CA GLY A 14 -9.32 14.71 -2.98
C GLY A 14 -8.37 13.53 -3.19
N ILE A 15 -8.30 13.00 -4.41
CA ILE A 15 -7.29 12.00 -4.80
C ILE A 15 -6.44 12.61 -5.90
N VAL A 16 -5.12 12.60 -5.71
CA VAL A 16 -4.15 13.11 -6.69
C VAL A 16 -3.48 11.94 -7.40
N GLY A 17 -3.85 11.75 -8.67
CA GLY A 17 -3.45 10.60 -9.49
C GLY A 17 -4.52 9.52 -9.54
N GLY A 18 -5.04 9.23 -10.72
CA GLY A 18 -6.02 8.16 -11.01
C GLY A 18 -5.40 6.86 -11.53
N GLY A 19 -4.08 6.69 -11.34
CA GLY A 19 -3.30 5.53 -11.77
C GLY A 19 -3.60 4.25 -11.00
N LEU A 20 -2.60 3.33 -10.94
CA LEU A 20 -2.71 2.01 -10.34
C LEU A 20 -3.19 2.01 -8.87
N MET A 21 -2.74 2.97 -8.08
CA MET A 21 -3.13 3.07 -6.67
C MET A 21 -4.35 3.96 -6.49
N GLY A 22 -4.35 5.14 -7.12
CA GLY A 22 -5.36 6.16 -6.87
C GLY A 22 -6.78 5.74 -7.22
N HIS A 23 -7.01 4.98 -8.32
CA HIS A 23 -8.37 4.52 -8.63
C HIS A 23 -8.91 3.54 -7.57
N GLY A 24 -8.07 2.66 -7.04
CA GLY A 24 -8.49 1.74 -6.00
C GLY A 24 -8.70 2.43 -4.64
N ILE A 25 -7.90 3.48 -4.31
CA ILE A 25 -8.11 4.33 -3.13
C ILE A 25 -9.42 5.12 -3.28
N ALA A 26 -9.66 5.71 -4.44
CA ALA A 26 -10.90 6.41 -4.75
C ALA A 26 -12.13 5.50 -4.58
N TYR A 27 -12.05 4.27 -5.12
CA TYR A 27 -13.13 3.29 -5.00
C TYR A 27 -13.43 2.94 -3.55
N LEU A 28 -12.41 2.56 -2.77
CA LEU A 28 -12.63 2.11 -1.39
C LEU A 28 -13.23 3.20 -0.50
N LEU A 29 -12.81 4.46 -0.68
CA LEU A 29 -13.34 5.59 0.09
C LEU A 29 -14.75 5.99 -0.37
N ALA A 30 -15.06 5.88 -1.67
CA ALA A 30 -16.43 6.05 -2.17
C ALA A 30 -17.37 4.97 -1.64
N ALA A 31 -16.91 3.71 -1.55
CA ALA A 31 -17.66 2.61 -0.98
C ALA A 31 -17.95 2.81 0.53
N ALA A 32 -17.05 3.50 1.25
CA ALA A 32 -17.26 3.92 2.63
C ALA A 32 -18.24 5.10 2.79
N GLY A 33 -18.77 5.65 1.70
CA GLY A 33 -19.79 6.71 1.76
C GLY A 33 -19.27 8.12 1.53
N HIS A 34 -17.98 8.31 1.30
CA HIS A 34 -17.37 9.62 1.10
C HIS A 34 -17.57 10.16 -0.32
N LYS A 35 -17.51 11.49 -0.49
CA LYS A 35 -17.51 12.19 -1.78
C LYS A 35 -16.07 12.27 -2.30
N ILE A 36 -15.82 11.73 -3.49
CA ILE A 36 -14.45 11.63 -4.03
C ILE A 36 -14.30 12.50 -5.27
N ALA A 37 -13.23 13.27 -5.31
CA ALA A 37 -12.81 14.02 -6.49
C ALA A 37 -11.36 13.61 -6.86
N VAL A 38 -11.18 13.05 -8.06
CA VAL A 38 -9.88 12.58 -8.56
C VAL A 38 -9.30 13.62 -9.51
N TYR A 39 -8.13 14.10 -9.23
CA TYR A 39 -7.29 14.82 -10.18
C TYR A 39 -6.40 13.84 -10.94
N GLU A 40 -6.52 13.81 -12.27
CA GLU A 40 -5.67 13.01 -13.15
C GLU A 40 -5.33 13.82 -14.41
N PRO A 41 -4.05 14.20 -14.63
CA PRO A 41 -3.66 15.02 -15.77
C PRO A 41 -3.70 14.25 -17.11
N SER A 42 -3.52 12.91 -17.11
CA SER A 42 -3.56 12.10 -18.32
C SER A 42 -4.98 11.91 -18.83
N ALA A 43 -5.25 12.36 -20.06
CA ALA A 43 -6.55 12.16 -20.70
C ALA A 43 -6.89 10.67 -20.87
N GLU A 44 -5.91 9.84 -21.22
CA GLU A 44 -6.07 8.39 -21.35
C GLU A 44 -6.51 7.73 -20.04
N LEU A 45 -5.85 8.08 -18.93
CA LEU A 45 -6.21 7.57 -17.61
C LEU A 45 -7.58 8.07 -17.16
N ARG A 46 -7.96 9.32 -17.46
CA ARG A 46 -9.31 9.83 -17.16
C ARG A 46 -10.39 9.08 -17.91
N ILE A 47 -10.18 8.83 -19.21
CA ILE A 47 -11.14 8.10 -20.06
C ILE A 47 -11.37 6.66 -19.55
N THR A 48 -10.29 5.99 -19.11
CA THR A 48 -10.37 4.59 -18.67
C THR A 48 -10.75 4.43 -17.19
N LEU A 49 -10.75 5.51 -16.41
CA LEU A 49 -11.00 5.46 -14.97
C LEU A 49 -12.39 4.88 -14.62
N PRO A 50 -13.51 5.28 -15.23
CA PRO A 50 -14.83 4.72 -14.92
C PRO A 50 -14.86 3.20 -15.10
N GLN A 51 -14.38 2.70 -16.21
CA GLN A 51 -14.34 1.26 -16.50
C GLN A 51 -13.51 0.49 -15.45
N ARG A 52 -12.38 1.07 -15.00
CA ARG A 52 -11.54 0.46 -13.96
C ARG A 52 -12.22 0.42 -12.60
N LEU A 53 -13.01 1.44 -12.27
CA LEU A 53 -13.82 1.48 -11.05
C LEU A 53 -14.96 0.46 -11.09
N GLU A 54 -15.66 0.34 -12.22
CA GLU A 54 -16.69 -0.67 -12.44
C GLU A 54 -16.13 -2.10 -12.35
N ALA A 55 -14.93 -2.32 -12.88
CA ALA A 55 -14.25 -3.61 -12.76
C ALA A 55 -13.95 -4.00 -11.30
N ILE A 56 -13.64 -3.03 -10.43
CA ILE A 56 -13.49 -3.26 -8.99
C ILE A 56 -14.84 -3.63 -8.37
N ALA A 57 -15.91 -2.90 -8.70
CA ALA A 57 -17.27 -3.19 -8.21
C ALA A 57 -17.68 -4.62 -8.56
N ALA A 58 -17.51 -5.01 -9.83
CA ALA A 58 -17.79 -6.36 -10.31
C ALA A 58 -16.95 -7.42 -9.60
N LEU A 59 -15.65 -7.18 -9.39
CA LEU A 59 -14.76 -8.10 -8.67
C LEU A 59 -15.20 -8.34 -7.22
N LEU A 60 -15.79 -7.33 -6.59
CA LEU A 60 -16.21 -7.35 -5.19
C LEU A 60 -17.69 -7.70 -4.99
N ASP A 61 -18.44 -7.95 -6.08
CA ASP A 61 -19.90 -8.16 -6.10
C ASP A 61 -20.67 -6.95 -5.50
N GLU A 62 -20.22 -5.75 -5.82
CA GLU A 62 -20.80 -4.49 -5.33
C GLU A 62 -21.54 -3.75 -6.44
N ASP A 63 -22.47 -2.86 -6.02
CA ASP A 63 -23.22 -2.02 -6.94
C ASP A 63 -22.30 -0.99 -7.63
N ALA A 64 -22.25 -1.02 -8.95
CA ALA A 64 -21.51 -0.04 -9.76
C ALA A 64 -21.99 1.41 -9.56
N ALA A 65 -23.20 1.63 -9.00
CA ALA A 65 -23.69 2.97 -8.66
C ALA A 65 -22.78 3.71 -7.67
N LEU A 66 -21.97 3.00 -6.89
CA LEU A 66 -20.96 3.60 -6.01
C LEU A 66 -19.95 4.46 -6.78
N THR A 67 -19.64 4.10 -8.02
CA THR A 67 -18.68 4.85 -8.85
C THR A 67 -19.18 6.25 -9.23
N LYS A 68 -20.51 6.49 -9.21
CA LYS A 68 -21.13 7.80 -9.48
C LYS A 68 -20.79 8.86 -8.40
N LYS A 69 -20.31 8.45 -7.23
CA LYS A 69 -19.82 9.35 -6.18
C LYS A 69 -18.42 9.87 -6.45
N ILE A 70 -17.76 9.42 -7.52
CA ILE A 70 -16.41 9.78 -7.90
C ILE A 70 -16.45 10.72 -9.09
N SER A 71 -16.03 11.96 -8.88
CA SER A 71 -15.82 12.92 -9.96
C SER A 71 -14.36 12.89 -10.43
N VAL A 72 -14.13 13.19 -11.71
CA VAL A 72 -12.80 13.16 -12.31
C VAL A 72 -12.50 14.50 -12.96
N HIS A 73 -11.34 15.05 -12.68
CA HIS A 73 -10.93 16.40 -13.10
C HIS A 73 -9.54 16.37 -13.74
N ASP A 74 -9.34 17.21 -14.74
CA ASP A 74 -8.04 17.44 -15.39
C ASP A 74 -7.23 18.58 -14.76
N ALA A 75 -7.86 19.32 -13.83
CA ALA A 75 -7.25 20.39 -13.07
C ALA A 75 -7.32 20.11 -11.56
N LEU A 76 -6.28 20.56 -10.84
CA LEU A 76 -6.12 20.29 -9.41
C LEU A 76 -7.17 21.03 -8.56
N ALA A 77 -7.42 22.30 -8.86
CA ALA A 77 -8.30 23.16 -8.05
C ALA A 77 -9.73 22.62 -7.89
N PRO A 78 -10.46 22.18 -8.95
CA PRO A 78 -11.78 21.60 -8.77
C PRO A 78 -11.77 20.29 -7.98
N ALA A 79 -10.72 19.47 -8.09
CA ALA A 79 -10.59 18.22 -7.34
C ALA A 79 -10.31 18.45 -5.85
N MET A 80 -9.73 19.58 -5.48
CA MET A 80 -9.40 19.91 -4.08
C MET A 80 -10.50 20.70 -3.36
N ARG A 81 -11.57 21.10 -4.07
CA ARG A 81 -12.61 21.98 -3.53
C ARG A 81 -13.33 21.34 -2.34
N GLY A 82 -13.20 21.98 -1.16
CA GLY A 82 -13.85 21.54 0.07
C GLY A 82 -13.33 20.22 0.63
N ALA A 83 -12.16 19.76 0.16
CA ALA A 83 -11.56 18.54 0.67
C ALA A 83 -11.14 18.68 2.13
N SER A 84 -11.52 17.71 2.96
CA SER A 84 -11.06 17.55 4.34
C SER A 84 -9.87 16.61 4.43
N PHE A 85 -9.69 15.74 3.42
CA PHE A 85 -8.54 14.87 3.21
C PHE A 85 -8.08 14.92 1.75
N VAL A 86 -6.78 14.82 1.54
CA VAL A 86 -6.19 14.62 0.22
C VAL A 86 -5.24 13.44 0.26
N PHE A 87 -5.46 12.43 -0.58
CA PHE A 87 -4.55 11.30 -0.76
C PHE A 87 -3.79 11.46 -2.07
N GLU A 88 -2.48 11.54 -1.99
CA GLU A 88 -1.60 11.68 -3.15
C GLU A 88 -1.05 10.30 -3.56
N ALA A 89 -1.28 9.93 -4.81
CA ALA A 89 -0.83 8.70 -5.46
C ALA A 89 -0.17 8.97 -6.84
N ALA A 90 0.53 10.10 -6.95
CA ALA A 90 1.30 10.49 -8.12
C ALA A 90 2.61 9.66 -8.24
N PRO A 91 3.34 9.74 -9.38
CA PRO A 91 4.60 9.02 -9.56
C PRO A 91 5.62 9.29 -8.45
N GLU A 92 6.41 8.26 -8.12
CA GLU A 92 7.37 8.23 -7.01
C GLU A 92 8.61 9.10 -7.31
N LYS A 93 8.41 10.42 -7.37
CA LYS A 93 9.44 11.44 -7.65
C LYS A 93 9.32 12.57 -6.63
N LEU A 94 10.32 12.73 -5.77
CA LEU A 94 10.31 13.73 -4.69
C LEU A 94 10.00 15.16 -5.18
N PRO A 95 10.67 15.69 -6.24
CA PRO A 95 10.37 17.05 -6.70
C PRO A 95 8.92 17.24 -7.14
N LEU A 96 8.34 16.23 -7.83
CA LEU A 96 6.94 16.26 -8.25
C LEU A 96 6.00 16.29 -7.05
N LYS A 97 6.24 15.43 -6.05
CA LYS A 97 5.41 15.37 -4.84
C LYS A 97 5.49 16.67 -4.04
N GLN A 98 6.68 17.25 -3.89
CA GLN A 98 6.87 18.56 -3.24
C GLN A 98 6.11 19.67 -3.96
N GLN A 99 6.18 19.72 -5.28
CA GLN A 99 5.43 20.69 -6.08
C GLN A 99 3.92 20.51 -5.88
N LEU A 100 3.41 19.29 -6.03
CA LEU A 100 1.98 18.99 -5.85
C LEU A 100 1.49 19.38 -4.46
N PHE A 101 2.22 19.04 -3.40
CA PHE A 101 1.85 19.39 -2.03
C PHE A 101 1.84 20.89 -1.80
N ALA A 102 2.81 21.64 -2.36
CA ALA A 102 2.83 23.10 -2.30
C ALA A 102 1.66 23.76 -3.06
N GLU A 103 1.23 23.19 -4.17
CA GLU A 103 0.04 23.64 -4.91
C GLU A 103 -1.25 23.30 -4.16
N ILE A 104 -1.37 22.08 -3.63
CA ILE A 104 -2.52 21.63 -2.85
C ILE A 104 -2.69 22.49 -1.61
N GLU A 105 -1.62 22.80 -0.89
CA GLU A 105 -1.67 23.62 0.33
C GLU A 105 -2.35 24.97 0.11
N LYS A 106 -2.23 25.56 -1.08
CA LYS A 106 -2.86 26.83 -1.45
C LYS A 106 -4.36 26.72 -1.77
N LEU A 107 -4.83 25.51 -2.07
CA LEU A 107 -6.18 25.24 -2.57
C LEU A 107 -7.13 24.70 -1.48
N VAL A 108 -6.58 24.21 -0.38
CA VAL A 108 -7.35 23.56 0.68
C VAL A 108 -7.29 24.33 2.00
N ALA A 109 -8.24 24.09 2.88
CA ALA A 109 -8.27 24.67 4.22
C ALA A 109 -7.06 24.22 5.06
N PRO A 110 -6.63 25.01 6.05
CA PRO A 110 -5.49 24.64 6.93
C PRO A 110 -5.69 23.32 7.66
N GLU A 111 -6.91 22.92 7.94
CA GLU A 111 -7.31 21.70 8.67
C GLU A 111 -7.34 20.44 7.78
N THR A 112 -7.24 20.62 6.44
CA THR A 112 -7.25 19.51 5.49
C THR A 112 -6.00 18.65 5.67
N ILE A 113 -6.18 17.36 5.87
CA ILE A 113 -5.09 16.39 6.02
C ILE A 113 -4.51 16.07 4.64
N LEU A 114 -3.19 16.11 4.52
CA LEU A 114 -2.43 15.80 3.32
C LEU A 114 -1.66 14.50 3.50
N ALA A 115 -2.11 13.44 2.84
CA ALA A 115 -1.58 12.09 2.96
C ALA A 115 -0.90 11.63 1.68
N SER A 116 0.37 11.23 1.74
CA SER A 116 1.07 10.64 0.60
C SER A 116 1.03 9.13 0.62
N ASN A 117 0.69 8.51 -0.52
CA ASN A 117 0.80 7.06 -0.72
C ASN A 117 2.20 6.63 -1.19
N SER A 118 3.23 7.41 -0.95
CA SER A 118 4.60 7.02 -1.27
C SER A 118 4.98 5.71 -0.58
N SER A 119 5.74 4.85 -1.29
CA SER A 119 6.23 3.58 -0.77
C SER A 119 7.65 3.68 -0.19
N ALA A 120 8.41 4.72 -0.55
CA ALA A 120 9.82 4.84 -0.19
C ALA A 120 10.22 6.25 0.25
N ILE A 121 9.53 7.30 -0.23
CA ILE A 121 9.87 8.69 0.09
C ILE A 121 9.18 9.09 1.40
N PRO A 122 9.93 9.46 2.45
CA PRO A 122 9.38 9.92 3.71
C PRO A 122 8.47 11.14 3.56
N SER A 123 7.36 11.18 4.28
CA SER A 123 6.44 12.33 4.28
C SER A 123 7.11 13.60 4.83
N THR A 124 8.12 13.46 5.67
CA THR A 124 9.02 14.54 6.12
C THR A 124 9.64 15.29 4.93
N GLU A 125 10.15 14.54 3.93
CA GLU A 125 10.76 15.12 2.75
C GLU A 125 9.73 15.74 1.81
N ILE A 126 8.58 15.08 1.64
CA ILE A 126 7.49 15.58 0.78
C ILE A 126 6.93 16.89 1.32
N GLY A 127 6.66 16.97 2.63
CA GLY A 127 6.09 18.14 3.29
C GLY A 127 7.12 19.18 3.75
N ARG A 128 8.42 19.04 3.41
CA ARG A 128 9.52 19.86 3.96
C ARG A 128 9.29 21.36 3.84
N HIS A 129 8.70 21.81 2.76
CA HIS A 129 8.54 23.24 2.43
C HIS A 129 7.13 23.78 2.71
N LEU A 130 6.23 22.97 3.28
CA LEU A 130 4.88 23.40 3.60
C LEU A 130 4.85 24.27 4.86
N LYS A 131 3.88 25.15 4.91
CA LYS A 131 3.60 26.00 6.06
C LYS A 131 2.96 25.20 7.20
N HIS A 132 2.01 24.31 6.88
CA HIS A 132 1.24 23.51 7.82
C HIS A 132 1.67 22.04 7.76
N ARG A 133 2.82 21.74 8.37
CA ARG A 133 3.41 20.39 8.35
C ARG A 133 2.74 19.42 9.33
N GLU A 134 2.04 19.94 10.33
CA GLU A 134 1.33 19.16 11.36
C GLU A 134 0.19 18.31 10.80
N ARG A 135 -0.29 18.64 9.60
CA ARG A 135 -1.35 17.93 8.87
C ARG A 135 -0.83 16.97 7.79
N VAL A 136 0.48 16.80 7.69
CA VAL A 136 1.13 15.96 6.66
C VAL A 136 1.55 14.63 7.26
N LEU A 137 1.22 13.54 6.57
CA LEU A 137 1.62 12.18 6.94
C LEU A 137 1.72 11.27 5.72
N GLY A 138 2.26 10.07 5.91
CA GLY A 138 2.20 9.01 4.91
C GLY A 138 1.03 8.07 5.16
N THR A 139 0.41 7.60 4.08
CA THR A 139 -0.57 6.51 4.09
C THR A 139 -0.20 5.49 3.04
N HIS A 140 0.64 4.55 3.40
CA HIS A 140 1.12 3.53 2.48
C HIS A 140 0.09 2.41 2.34
N PHE A 141 -0.70 2.50 1.27
CA PHE A 141 -1.60 1.41 0.86
C PHE A 141 -0.82 0.34 0.12
N TRP A 142 -1.22 -0.91 0.29
CA TRP A 142 -0.68 -2.05 -0.44
C TRP A 142 -1.49 -2.35 -1.69
N ASN A 143 -0.79 -2.70 -2.78
CA ASN A 143 -1.42 -2.99 -4.07
C ASN A 143 -2.02 -4.42 -4.11
N PRO A 144 -3.28 -4.59 -4.51
CA PRO A 144 -4.29 -3.59 -4.88
C PRO A 144 -4.98 -2.97 -3.64
N PRO A 145 -5.12 -1.62 -3.56
CA PRO A 145 -5.58 -0.96 -2.34
C PRO A 145 -7.03 -1.28 -1.96
N HIS A 146 -7.87 -1.65 -2.90
CA HIS A 146 -9.25 -2.08 -2.65
C HIS A 146 -9.37 -3.52 -2.12
N LEU A 147 -8.31 -4.34 -2.21
CA LEU A 147 -8.28 -5.74 -1.74
C LEU A 147 -7.45 -5.93 -0.48
N VAL A 148 -6.26 -5.33 -0.42
CA VAL A 148 -5.36 -5.47 0.73
C VAL A 148 -5.84 -4.58 1.87
N PRO A 149 -6.08 -5.11 3.08
CA PRO A 149 -6.64 -4.33 4.18
C PRO A 149 -5.63 -3.40 4.85
N LEU A 150 -4.35 -3.76 4.86
CA LEU A 150 -3.32 -3.01 5.57
C LEU A 150 -3.11 -1.63 4.97
N VAL A 151 -3.02 -0.62 5.84
CA VAL A 151 -2.50 0.71 5.52
C VAL A 151 -1.52 1.13 6.61
N GLU A 152 -0.30 1.44 6.24
CA GLU A 152 0.69 2.00 7.17
C GLU A 152 0.50 3.52 7.24
N VAL A 153 0.04 4.02 8.37
CA VAL A 153 -0.08 5.46 8.65
C VAL A 153 1.22 5.92 9.29
N THR A 154 2.06 6.60 8.53
CA THR A 154 3.42 6.98 8.95
C THR A 154 3.45 8.42 9.44
N GLN A 155 3.82 8.58 10.70
CA GLN A 155 3.96 9.87 11.35
C GLN A 155 5.37 10.43 11.14
N ASN A 156 5.47 11.67 10.68
CA ASN A 156 6.73 12.41 10.70
C ASN A 156 6.86 13.25 11.99
N GLU A 157 8.02 13.88 12.19
CA GLU A 157 8.32 14.65 13.41
C GLU A 157 7.36 15.83 13.66
N LYS A 158 6.68 16.33 12.64
CA LYS A 158 5.78 17.48 12.72
C LYS A 158 4.30 17.08 12.73
N THR A 159 3.97 15.88 12.29
CA THR A 159 2.59 15.40 12.21
C THR A 159 1.93 15.44 13.58
N SER A 160 0.78 16.09 13.70
CA SER A 160 0.03 16.16 14.95
C SER A 160 -0.62 14.81 15.30
N ALA A 161 -0.82 14.57 16.60
CA ALA A 161 -1.54 13.38 17.07
C ALA A 161 -2.98 13.35 16.53
N GLU A 162 -3.61 14.50 16.38
CA GLU A 162 -4.97 14.63 15.84
C GLU A 162 -5.01 14.23 14.35
N THR A 163 -4.02 14.63 13.53
CA THR A 163 -3.89 14.21 12.14
C THR A 163 -3.79 12.68 12.04
N VAL A 164 -2.96 12.06 12.88
CA VAL A 164 -2.84 10.59 12.93
C VAL A 164 -4.17 9.95 13.32
N ARG A 165 -4.80 10.42 14.41
CA ARG A 165 -6.07 9.87 14.92
C ARG A 165 -7.16 9.92 13.83
N ARG A 166 -7.41 11.10 13.26
CA ARG A 166 -8.43 11.29 12.21
C ARG A 166 -8.18 10.40 10.98
N THR A 167 -6.92 10.27 10.57
CA THR A 167 -6.57 9.40 9.43
C THR A 167 -6.80 7.93 9.76
N MET A 168 -6.41 7.50 10.97
CA MET A 168 -6.64 6.12 11.42
C MET A 168 -8.13 5.80 11.49
N ASP A 169 -8.95 6.73 11.99
CA ASP A 169 -10.39 6.56 12.12
C ASP A 169 -11.06 6.48 10.74
N LEU A 170 -10.77 7.43 9.82
CA LEU A 170 -11.26 7.40 8.44
C LEU A 170 -10.95 6.06 7.74
N LEU A 171 -9.75 5.54 7.93
CA LEU A 171 -9.34 4.29 7.29
C LEU A 171 -10.03 3.07 7.93
N ARG A 172 -10.25 3.05 9.24
CA ARG A 172 -11.05 1.99 9.91
C ARG A 172 -12.48 1.98 9.40
N ASP A 173 -13.10 3.16 9.31
CA ASP A 173 -14.47 3.32 8.79
C ASP A 173 -14.57 2.88 7.32
N ALA A 174 -13.49 3.03 6.55
CA ALA A 174 -13.38 2.48 5.20
C ALA A 174 -13.05 0.97 5.16
N GLY A 175 -13.13 0.25 6.29
CA GLY A 175 -12.91 -1.19 6.38
C GLY A 175 -11.43 -1.60 6.22
N LYS A 176 -10.50 -0.67 6.47
CA LYS A 176 -9.06 -0.95 6.47
C LYS A 176 -8.57 -1.36 7.86
N VAL A 177 -7.36 -1.91 7.89
CA VAL A 177 -6.60 -2.20 9.09
C VAL A 177 -5.41 -1.24 9.11
N PRO A 178 -5.61 0.01 9.55
CA PRO A 178 -4.52 0.97 9.63
C PRO A 178 -3.62 0.64 10.81
N VAL A 179 -2.30 0.72 10.60
CA VAL A 179 -1.28 0.59 11.65
C VAL A 179 -0.49 1.88 11.77
N HIS A 180 -0.27 2.33 13.00
CA HIS A 180 0.50 3.55 13.26
C HIS A 180 2.00 3.28 13.24
N VAL A 181 2.70 3.82 12.25
CA VAL A 181 4.16 3.81 12.16
C VAL A 181 4.67 5.13 12.75
N ARG A 182 5.20 5.08 13.96
CA ARG A 182 5.55 6.26 14.78
C ARG A 182 6.75 7.06 14.28
N ARG A 183 7.51 6.51 13.34
CA ARG A 183 8.71 7.17 12.78
C ARG A 183 8.74 6.96 11.27
N ASP A 184 8.94 8.02 10.54
CA ASP A 184 9.02 8.05 9.09
C ASP A 184 10.39 7.55 8.62
N VAL A 185 10.50 6.24 8.40
CA VAL A 185 11.73 5.57 7.95
C VAL A 185 11.57 5.03 6.53
N PRO A 186 12.62 5.04 5.70
CA PRO A 186 12.57 4.51 4.34
C PRO A 186 12.05 3.06 4.29
N GLY A 187 11.02 2.81 3.46
CA GLY A 187 10.39 1.49 3.30
C GLY A 187 9.48 1.07 4.46
N PHE A 188 9.23 1.94 5.43
CA PHE A 188 8.33 1.74 6.57
C PHE A 188 8.53 0.39 7.29
N VAL A 189 7.50 -0.33 7.67
CA VAL A 189 7.62 -1.64 8.34
C VAL A 189 7.50 -2.78 7.34
N GLY A 190 6.42 -2.81 6.57
CA GLY A 190 6.09 -3.95 5.73
C GLY A 190 7.09 -4.17 4.57
N ASN A 191 7.48 -3.09 3.87
CA ASN A 191 8.50 -3.19 2.83
C ASN A 191 9.84 -3.65 3.40
N ARG A 192 10.24 -3.15 4.57
CA ARG A 192 11.51 -3.57 5.21
C ARG A 192 11.52 -5.07 5.51
N LEU A 193 10.46 -5.60 6.12
CA LEU A 193 10.33 -7.03 6.41
C LEU A 193 10.31 -7.88 5.13
N GLN A 194 9.48 -7.48 4.15
CA GLN A 194 9.38 -8.19 2.89
C GLN A 194 10.71 -8.20 2.11
N HIS A 195 11.43 -7.08 2.10
CA HIS A 195 12.71 -6.98 1.39
C HIS A 195 13.87 -7.64 2.14
N ALA A 196 13.83 -7.72 3.47
CA ALA A 196 14.78 -8.52 4.24
C ALA A 196 14.67 -10.01 3.86
N MET A 197 13.45 -10.56 3.83
CA MET A 197 13.22 -11.93 3.36
C MET A 197 13.65 -12.13 1.91
N LYS A 198 13.32 -11.18 1.00
CA LYS A 198 13.74 -11.29 -0.42
C LYS A 198 15.26 -11.22 -0.60
N ARG A 199 15.96 -10.43 0.22
CA ARG A 199 17.42 -10.34 0.17
C ARG A 199 18.05 -11.70 0.44
N GLU A 200 17.66 -12.37 1.51
CA GLU A 200 18.10 -13.70 1.84
C GLU A 200 17.72 -14.73 0.76
N ALA A 201 16.48 -14.73 0.29
CA ALA A 201 16.02 -15.61 -0.78
C ALA A 201 16.87 -15.48 -2.07
N ILE A 202 17.24 -14.25 -2.44
CA ILE A 202 18.10 -14.00 -3.61
C ILE A 202 19.52 -14.51 -3.38
N ALA A 203 20.07 -14.34 -2.19
CA ALA A 203 21.42 -14.83 -1.83
C ALA A 203 21.50 -16.36 -1.89
N LEU A 204 20.51 -17.06 -1.35
CA LEU A 204 20.42 -18.52 -1.41
C LEU A 204 20.36 -19.06 -2.85
N VAL A 205 19.57 -18.42 -3.72
CA VAL A 205 19.52 -18.78 -5.14
C VAL A 205 20.84 -18.47 -5.85
N ALA A 206 21.43 -17.30 -5.58
CA ALA A 206 22.66 -16.86 -6.22
C ALA A 206 23.88 -17.74 -5.84
N SER A 207 23.91 -18.23 -4.61
CA SER A 207 24.95 -19.14 -4.10
C SER A 207 24.73 -20.61 -4.49
N GLY A 208 23.59 -20.94 -5.14
CA GLY A 208 23.29 -22.30 -5.59
C GLY A 208 22.84 -23.26 -4.48
N VAL A 209 22.45 -22.76 -3.31
CA VAL A 209 21.88 -23.57 -2.23
C VAL A 209 20.58 -24.24 -2.70
N CYS A 210 19.74 -23.50 -3.44
CA CYS A 210 18.53 -24.02 -4.06
C CYS A 210 18.09 -23.16 -5.26
N ASP A 211 17.10 -23.61 -6.00
CA ASP A 211 16.47 -22.81 -7.06
C ASP A 211 15.31 -21.93 -6.51
N ALA A 212 14.83 -21.03 -7.35
CA ALA A 212 13.77 -20.11 -6.98
C ALA A 212 12.41 -20.81 -6.74
N GLU A 213 12.17 -21.98 -7.33
CA GLU A 213 10.95 -22.78 -7.08
C GLU A 213 10.94 -23.37 -5.70
N THR A 214 12.09 -23.85 -5.26
CA THR A 214 12.30 -24.35 -3.90
C THR A 214 12.06 -23.26 -2.86
N ILE A 215 12.61 -22.04 -3.06
CA ILE A 215 12.34 -20.90 -2.17
C ILE A 215 10.82 -20.63 -2.08
N ASP A 216 10.14 -20.53 -3.21
CA ASP A 216 8.70 -20.28 -3.24
C ASP A 216 7.91 -21.37 -2.51
N THR A 217 8.33 -22.62 -2.63
CA THR A 217 7.69 -23.78 -1.98
C THR A 217 7.92 -23.74 -0.48
N VAL A 218 9.16 -23.56 -0.03
CA VAL A 218 9.51 -23.47 1.40
C VAL A 218 8.71 -22.36 2.10
N VAL A 219 8.59 -21.19 1.46
CA VAL A 219 7.81 -20.09 2.04
C VAL A 219 6.32 -20.43 2.09
N ARG A 220 5.72 -20.90 1.01
CA ARG A 220 4.27 -21.17 0.96
C ARG A 220 3.83 -22.32 1.85
N GLU A 221 4.55 -23.43 1.79
CA GLU A 221 4.17 -24.68 2.48
C GLU A 221 4.75 -24.75 3.90
N GLY A 222 5.76 -23.92 4.19
CA GLY A 222 6.40 -23.83 5.50
C GLY A 222 5.79 -22.76 6.38
N PHE A 223 6.52 -21.67 6.59
CA PHE A 223 6.12 -20.64 7.55
C PHE A 223 5.09 -19.63 7.02
N GLY A 224 4.96 -19.46 5.70
CA GLY A 224 4.08 -18.47 5.10
C GLY A 224 2.60 -18.68 5.44
N ALA A 225 2.14 -19.94 5.49
CA ALA A 225 0.75 -20.25 5.84
C ALA A 225 0.37 -19.76 7.26
N ARG A 226 1.29 -19.86 8.22
CA ARG A 226 1.03 -19.45 9.61
C ARG A 226 1.19 -17.96 9.84
N THR A 227 1.93 -17.22 8.99
CA THR A 227 2.06 -15.76 9.13
C THR A 227 0.75 -15.00 8.89
N ALA A 228 -0.25 -15.64 8.29
CA ALA A 228 -1.60 -15.09 8.19
C ALA A 228 -2.40 -15.16 9.51
N VAL A 229 -1.94 -15.98 10.48
CA VAL A 229 -2.58 -16.21 11.78
C VAL A 229 -1.74 -15.66 12.91
N LEU A 230 -0.42 -15.86 12.85
CA LEU A 230 0.53 -15.41 13.87
C LEU A 230 1.51 -14.41 13.24
N GLY A 231 1.61 -13.22 13.82
CA GLY A 231 2.67 -12.28 13.49
C GLY A 231 4.05 -12.78 13.97
N PRO A 232 5.16 -12.25 13.43
CA PRO A 232 6.50 -12.74 13.79
C PRO A 232 6.86 -12.55 15.28
N MET A 233 6.36 -11.48 15.92
CA MET A 233 6.62 -11.26 17.36
C MET A 233 5.80 -12.19 18.23
N GLU A 234 4.54 -12.39 17.89
CA GLU A 234 3.65 -13.33 18.55
C GLU A 234 4.18 -14.77 18.43
N GLN A 235 4.76 -15.14 17.29
CA GLN A 235 5.44 -16.42 17.13
C GLN A 235 6.71 -16.52 17.99
N THR A 236 7.48 -15.44 18.12
CA THR A 236 8.67 -15.40 18.98
C THR A 236 8.30 -15.69 20.43
N ASP A 237 7.22 -15.05 20.92
CA ASP A 237 6.71 -15.31 22.28
C ASP A 237 6.18 -16.75 22.42
N LEU A 238 5.51 -17.28 21.41
CA LEU A 238 4.97 -18.64 21.43
C LEU A 238 6.06 -19.72 21.55
N VAL A 239 7.19 -19.55 20.86
CA VAL A 239 8.30 -20.53 20.91
C VAL A 239 9.30 -20.29 22.01
N GLY A 240 9.29 -19.12 22.60
CA GLY A 240 10.21 -18.67 23.65
C GLY A 240 11.32 -17.76 23.12
N VAL A 241 11.55 -16.66 23.83
CA VAL A 241 12.59 -15.68 23.50
C VAL A 241 14.00 -16.26 23.69
N ASP A 242 14.18 -17.17 24.64
CA ASP A 242 15.41 -17.91 24.89
C ASP A 242 15.79 -18.80 23.70
N LEU A 243 14.86 -19.63 23.22
CA LEU A 243 15.10 -20.47 22.03
C LEU A 243 15.34 -19.60 20.79
N THR A 244 14.62 -18.48 20.67
CA THR A 244 14.84 -17.53 19.55
C THR A 244 16.25 -16.92 19.61
N LEU A 245 16.76 -16.61 20.80
CA LEU A 245 18.12 -16.11 20.98
C LEU A 245 19.16 -17.16 20.55
N ASP A 246 19.03 -18.40 21.03
CA ASP A 246 19.96 -19.50 20.68
C ASP A 246 20.04 -19.71 19.16
N ILE A 247 18.90 -19.71 18.49
CA ILE A 247 18.82 -19.80 17.02
C ILE A 247 19.48 -18.60 16.34
N ALA A 248 19.20 -17.38 16.82
CA ALA A 248 19.73 -16.15 16.26
C ALA A 248 21.25 -16.05 16.38
N GLU A 249 21.85 -16.52 17.49
CA GLU A 249 23.31 -16.56 17.68
C GLU A 249 24.03 -17.41 16.63
N VAL A 250 23.36 -18.41 16.10
CA VAL A 250 23.89 -19.25 15.02
C VAL A 250 23.62 -18.63 13.66
N LEU A 251 22.34 -18.35 13.35
CA LEU A 251 21.90 -17.98 12.00
C LEU A 251 22.30 -16.56 11.58
N TYR A 252 22.27 -15.57 12.47
CA TYR A 252 22.47 -14.17 12.06
C TYR A 252 23.87 -13.87 11.55
N LYS A 253 24.84 -14.73 11.87
CA LYS A 253 26.22 -14.63 11.35
C LYS A 253 26.34 -15.03 9.88
N ASP A 254 25.37 -15.84 9.40
CA ASP A 254 25.41 -16.48 8.09
C ASP A 254 24.38 -15.88 7.10
N LEU A 255 23.39 -15.14 7.60
CA LEU A 255 22.42 -14.46 6.77
C LEU A 255 23.06 -13.36 5.92
N ASP A 256 22.57 -13.17 4.68
CA ASP A 256 23.09 -12.13 3.79
C ASP A 256 22.97 -10.72 4.37
N ALA A 257 24.10 -10.08 4.57
CA ALA A 257 24.21 -8.69 5.03
C ALA A 257 24.80 -7.76 3.95
N THR A 258 24.85 -8.20 2.69
CA THR A 258 25.43 -7.43 1.57
C THR A 258 24.73 -6.06 1.44
N PRO A 259 25.46 -4.94 1.47
CA PRO A 259 24.89 -3.63 1.27
C PRO A 259 24.45 -3.44 -0.18
N GLY A 260 23.21 -3.01 -0.35
CA GLY A 260 22.60 -2.72 -1.66
C GLY A 260 22.08 -3.95 -2.40
N PRO A 261 21.67 -3.77 -3.68
CA PRO A 261 21.14 -4.88 -4.49
C PRO A 261 22.21 -5.92 -4.81
N HIS A 262 21.88 -7.19 -4.63
CA HIS A 262 22.77 -8.31 -4.91
C HIS A 262 23.26 -8.30 -6.39
N PRO A 263 24.54 -8.62 -6.70
CA PRO A 263 25.07 -8.63 -8.07
C PRO A 263 24.26 -9.51 -9.04
N PHE A 264 23.82 -10.68 -8.58
CA PHE A 264 22.95 -11.59 -9.34
C PHE A 264 21.68 -10.91 -9.87
N LEU A 265 21.03 -10.04 -9.07
CA LEU A 265 19.86 -9.28 -9.50
C LEU A 265 20.21 -8.27 -10.60
N ARG A 266 21.38 -7.60 -10.48
CA ARG A 266 21.87 -6.66 -11.50
C ARG A 266 22.17 -7.37 -12.82
N GLU A 267 22.75 -8.55 -12.78
CA GLU A 267 23.02 -9.39 -13.96
C GLU A 267 21.72 -9.80 -14.67
N LYS A 268 20.69 -10.22 -13.93
CA LYS A 268 19.37 -10.52 -14.50
C LYS A 268 18.80 -9.32 -15.24
N VAL A 269 18.85 -8.13 -14.65
CA VAL A 269 18.36 -6.89 -15.28
C VAL A 269 19.17 -6.57 -16.53
N LYS A 270 20.51 -6.64 -16.48
CA LYS A 270 21.40 -6.40 -17.63
C LYS A 270 21.13 -7.38 -18.78
N ALA A 271 20.79 -8.63 -18.45
CA ALA A 271 20.45 -9.66 -19.45
C ALA A 271 19.01 -9.55 -19.98
N GLY A 272 18.24 -8.53 -19.60
CA GLY A 272 16.84 -8.36 -20.02
C GLY A 272 15.86 -9.37 -19.39
N LYS A 273 16.28 -10.14 -18.38
CA LYS A 273 15.47 -11.14 -17.68
C LYS A 273 14.65 -10.46 -16.57
N LEU A 274 13.57 -9.77 -16.97
CA LEU A 274 12.82 -8.85 -16.10
C LEU A 274 11.57 -9.49 -15.46
N GLY A 275 11.47 -10.81 -15.43
CA GLY A 275 10.35 -11.55 -14.87
C GLY A 275 9.27 -11.93 -15.89
N MET A 276 8.03 -12.08 -15.42
CA MET A 276 6.89 -12.51 -16.24
C MET A 276 6.65 -11.64 -17.49
N LYS A 277 7.00 -10.36 -17.45
CA LYS A 277 6.83 -9.43 -18.58
C LYS A 277 7.77 -9.72 -19.76
N THR A 278 8.87 -10.42 -19.54
CA THR A 278 9.85 -10.82 -20.54
C THR A 278 10.01 -12.33 -20.71
N GLY A 279 9.17 -13.12 -20.01
CA GLY A 279 9.19 -14.58 -20.03
C GLY A 279 10.26 -15.24 -19.17
N GLU A 280 11.22 -14.48 -18.65
CA GLU A 280 12.25 -14.98 -17.73
C GLU A 280 12.64 -13.92 -16.69
N GLY A 281 12.89 -14.36 -15.46
CA GLY A 281 13.39 -13.57 -14.35
C GLY A 281 14.17 -14.47 -13.39
N MET A 282 13.71 -14.63 -12.15
CA MET A 282 14.17 -15.66 -11.24
C MET A 282 13.77 -17.07 -11.70
N ARG A 283 12.64 -17.14 -12.42
CA ARG A 283 12.11 -18.36 -13.05
C ARG A 283 11.79 -18.08 -14.52
N LYS A 284 11.55 -19.14 -15.32
CA LYS A 284 11.00 -19.05 -16.67
C LYS A 284 9.46 -19.05 -16.60
N TRP A 285 8.81 -18.31 -17.49
CA TRP A 285 7.36 -18.10 -17.50
C TRP A 285 6.82 -18.16 -18.91
N THR A 286 5.79 -18.96 -19.14
CA THR A 286 4.92 -18.78 -20.30
C THR A 286 3.90 -17.65 -20.01
N LEU A 287 3.28 -17.11 -21.05
CA LEU A 287 2.19 -16.12 -20.89
C LEU A 287 1.03 -16.71 -20.06
N GLU A 288 0.65 -17.95 -20.33
CA GLU A 288 -0.42 -18.66 -19.61
C GLU A 288 -0.09 -18.84 -18.13
N GLN A 289 1.14 -19.23 -17.79
CA GLN A 289 1.59 -19.34 -16.41
C GLN A 289 1.54 -17.97 -15.69
N ALA A 290 1.99 -16.91 -16.35
CA ALA A 290 1.96 -15.55 -15.80
C ALA A 290 0.52 -15.07 -15.54
N GLU A 291 -0.41 -15.34 -16.46
CA GLU A 291 -1.84 -15.02 -16.29
C GLU A 291 -2.48 -15.84 -15.18
N THR A 292 -2.13 -17.12 -15.08
CA THR A 292 -2.63 -17.99 -14.02
C THR A 292 -2.18 -17.50 -12.64
N VAL A 293 -0.93 -17.04 -12.48
CA VAL A 293 -0.46 -16.45 -11.22
C VAL A 293 -1.23 -15.17 -10.87
N ARG A 294 -1.43 -14.27 -11.84
CA ARG A 294 -2.20 -13.04 -11.62
C ARG A 294 -3.64 -13.33 -11.20
N ARG A 295 -4.31 -14.25 -11.91
CA ARG A 295 -5.68 -14.66 -11.61
C ARG A 295 -5.79 -15.28 -10.23
N ARG A 296 -4.92 -16.23 -9.87
CA ARG A 296 -4.87 -16.87 -8.56
C ARG A 296 -4.72 -15.85 -7.43
N LEU A 297 -3.79 -14.89 -7.58
CA LEU A 297 -3.59 -13.84 -6.59
C LEU A 297 -4.83 -12.95 -6.45
N SER A 298 -5.39 -12.49 -7.57
CA SER A 298 -6.59 -11.64 -7.58
C SER A 298 -7.79 -12.34 -6.94
N GLN A 299 -8.06 -13.59 -7.28
CA GLN A 299 -9.15 -14.38 -6.71
C GLN A 299 -8.99 -14.61 -5.20
N PHE A 300 -7.76 -14.93 -4.75
CA PHE A 300 -7.47 -15.10 -3.34
C PHE A 300 -7.72 -13.80 -2.55
N LEU A 301 -7.17 -12.68 -3.02
CA LEU A 301 -7.34 -11.39 -2.35
C LEU A 301 -8.80 -10.92 -2.36
N ALA A 302 -9.53 -11.10 -3.46
CA ALA A 302 -10.95 -10.78 -3.54
C ALA A 302 -11.78 -11.63 -2.57
N GLY A 303 -11.50 -12.94 -2.48
CA GLY A 303 -12.14 -13.83 -1.52
C GLY A 303 -11.92 -13.39 -0.07
N GLN A 304 -10.69 -13.01 0.28
CA GLN A 304 -10.35 -12.46 1.60
C GLN A 304 -11.08 -11.14 1.89
N ALA A 305 -11.14 -10.23 0.91
CA ALA A 305 -11.83 -8.95 1.06
C ALA A 305 -13.34 -9.15 1.29
N LYS A 306 -13.98 -10.02 0.51
CA LYS A 306 -15.40 -10.38 0.66
C LYS A 306 -15.69 -11.02 2.02
N ALA A 307 -14.83 -11.93 2.49
CA ALA A 307 -14.98 -12.57 3.79
C ALA A 307 -14.92 -11.57 4.96
N ARG A 308 -13.97 -10.61 4.92
CA ARG A 308 -13.86 -9.55 5.94
C ARG A 308 -15.10 -8.67 5.98
N ARG A 309 -15.64 -8.25 4.83
CA ARG A 309 -16.87 -7.45 4.77
C ARG A 309 -18.07 -8.16 5.38
N LYS A 310 -18.25 -9.44 5.08
CA LYS A 310 -19.31 -10.27 5.71
C LYS A 310 -19.16 -10.40 7.23
N ALA A 311 -17.92 -10.41 7.73
CA ALA A 311 -17.68 -10.45 9.16
C ALA A 311 -17.97 -9.11 9.86
N ALA A 312 -17.73 -7.97 9.18
CA ALA A 312 -18.01 -6.63 9.70
C ALA A 312 -19.50 -6.26 9.72
N THR A 313 -20.35 -6.95 8.94
CA THR A 313 -21.82 -6.73 8.90
C THR A 313 -22.62 -7.65 9.84
N ARG A 314 -21.96 -8.53 10.56
CA ARG A 314 -22.52 -9.37 11.63
C ARG A 314 -22.24 -8.79 13.00
#